data_aa8d04b913864da07c919e65db31e82e
#
_entry.id   aa8d04b913864da07c919e65db31e82e
#
_cell.length_a   1.000
_cell.length_b   1.000
_cell.length_c   1.000
_cell.angle_alpha   90.00
_cell.angle_beta   90.00
_cell.angle_gamma   90.00
#
_symmetry.space_group_name_H-M   'P 1'
#
loop_
_entity.id
_entity.type
_entity.pdbx_description
1 polymer ?
#
loop_
_entity_poly.entity_id
_entity_poly.type
_entity_poly.pdbx_seq_one_letter_code
_entity_poly.pdbx_strand_id
1 'polypeptide(L)'
;MGERKGKFDRESSKHLPDDVKASLAAGNDVEYNGDMLEAKNFRADTIPGLSVIISGDTAEQAIDSNCNLLIHEATFLQSHTDIANEHLHSTAAGAARTAVECGANHLALTHYSARLDSHDESLAEAREIHGSVVALSDGDRLVLNDDL
;
A
#
# COMPACT_ATOMS: atom_id res chain seq x y z
N MET A 1 -0.65 3.61 -10.22
CA MET A 1 -1.74 3.45 -9.21
C MET A 1 -3.04 3.26 -9.96
N GLY A 2 -3.77 2.16 -9.69
CA GLY A 2 -5.11 1.96 -10.25
C GLY A 2 -6.14 2.65 -9.36
N GLU A 3 -6.97 3.51 -9.92
CA GLU A 3 -8.13 4.04 -9.21
C GLU A 3 -9.27 3.02 -9.27
N ARG A 4 -9.97 2.84 -8.15
CA ARG A 4 -11.21 2.07 -8.11
C ARG A 4 -12.39 3.01 -8.30
N LYS A 5 -13.26 2.71 -9.26
CA LYS A 5 -14.49 3.46 -9.47
C LYS A 5 -15.32 3.45 -8.18
N GLY A 6 -15.77 4.60 -7.74
CA GLY A 6 -16.66 4.74 -6.60
C GLY A 6 -17.94 3.91 -6.78
N LYS A 7 -18.59 3.53 -5.68
CA LYS A 7 -19.84 2.79 -5.70
C LYS A 7 -20.93 3.58 -6.43
N PHE A 8 -21.80 2.86 -7.16
CA PHE A 8 -22.97 3.46 -7.80
C PHE A 8 -23.92 4.02 -6.73
N ASP A 9 -24.29 5.29 -6.89
CA ASP A 9 -25.21 5.97 -5.98
C ASP A 9 -26.66 5.62 -6.33
N ARG A 10 -27.22 4.71 -5.53
CA ARG A 10 -28.61 4.26 -5.70
C ARG A 10 -29.64 5.31 -5.31
N GLU A 11 -29.26 6.22 -4.39
CA GLU A 11 -30.20 7.22 -3.90
C GLU A 11 -30.41 8.31 -4.95
N SER A 12 -29.34 8.84 -5.55
CA SER A 12 -29.44 9.84 -6.62
C SER A 12 -30.15 9.31 -7.87
N SER A 13 -30.08 7.99 -8.11
CA SER A 13 -30.68 7.35 -9.27
C SER A 13 -32.07 6.74 -9.04
N LYS A 14 -32.63 6.79 -7.83
CA LYS A 14 -33.86 6.07 -7.47
C LYS A 14 -35.09 6.40 -8.33
N HIS A 15 -35.12 7.58 -8.94
CA HIS A 15 -36.20 8.07 -9.81
C HIS A 15 -36.09 7.58 -11.27
N LEU A 16 -34.96 6.94 -11.63
CA LEU A 16 -34.71 6.45 -12.99
C LEU A 16 -35.24 5.03 -13.19
N PRO A 17 -35.60 4.65 -14.43
CA PRO A 17 -35.92 3.25 -14.79
C PRO A 17 -34.73 2.30 -14.56
N ASP A 18 -35.02 1.02 -14.37
CA ASP A 18 -34.00 0.02 -14.02
C ASP A 18 -32.98 -0.25 -15.14
N ASP A 19 -33.40 -0.17 -16.40
CA ASP A 19 -32.52 -0.27 -17.58
C ASP A 19 -31.53 0.91 -17.67
N VAL A 20 -32.00 2.13 -17.38
CA VAL A 20 -31.16 3.34 -17.31
C VAL A 20 -30.17 3.21 -16.14
N LYS A 21 -30.63 2.80 -14.96
CA LYS A 21 -29.77 2.55 -13.80
C LYS A 21 -28.68 1.51 -14.12
N ALA A 22 -29.05 0.42 -14.78
CA ALA A 22 -28.11 -0.65 -15.15
C ALA A 22 -27.00 -0.11 -16.09
N SER A 23 -27.37 0.70 -17.07
CA SER A 23 -26.41 1.32 -18.00
C SER A 23 -25.46 2.30 -17.29
N LEU A 24 -26.00 3.17 -16.43
CA LEU A 24 -25.21 4.11 -15.62
C LEU A 24 -24.29 3.36 -14.64
N ALA A 25 -24.77 2.29 -14.01
CA ALA A 25 -23.99 1.45 -13.13
C ALA A 25 -22.87 0.71 -13.88
N ALA A 26 -23.08 0.35 -15.14
CA ALA A 26 -22.06 -0.22 -16.01
C ALA A 26 -21.00 0.83 -16.43
N GLY A 27 -21.28 2.13 -16.25
CA GLY A 27 -20.38 3.23 -16.59
C GLY A 27 -20.65 3.85 -17.95
N ASN A 28 -21.83 3.60 -18.54
CA ASN A 28 -22.25 4.16 -19.80
C ASN A 28 -23.12 5.40 -19.57
N ASP A 29 -22.86 6.45 -20.30
CA ASP A 29 -23.72 7.63 -20.35
C ASP A 29 -25.01 7.28 -21.11
N VAL A 30 -26.14 7.83 -20.68
CA VAL A 30 -27.47 7.49 -21.21
C VAL A 30 -28.27 8.75 -21.50
N GLU A 31 -28.86 8.84 -22.67
CA GLU A 31 -29.88 9.84 -22.97
C GLU A 31 -31.22 9.42 -22.39
N TYR A 32 -31.81 10.25 -21.51
CA TYR A 32 -33.10 9.99 -20.88
C TYR A 32 -33.91 11.28 -20.77
N ASN A 33 -35.13 11.24 -21.31
CA ASN A 33 -36.06 12.38 -21.40
C ASN A 33 -35.48 13.65 -22.08
N GLY A 34 -34.54 13.48 -23.01
CA GLY A 34 -33.88 14.57 -23.71
C GLY A 34 -32.64 15.13 -23.03
N ASP A 35 -32.28 14.60 -21.86
CA ASP A 35 -31.07 14.96 -21.13
C ASP A 35 -30.01 13.84 -21.20
N MET A 36 -28.73 14.23 -21.33
CA MET A 36 -27.63 13.29 -21.26
C MET A 36 -27.23 13.08 -19.80
N LEU A 37 -27.46 11.87 -19.28
CA LEU A 37 -27.05 11.45 -17.95
C LEU A 37 -25.66 10.84 -18.02
N GLU A 38 -24.67 11.54 -17.43
CA GLU A 38 -23.29 11.05 -17.38
C GLU A 38 -23.13 10.08 -16.21
N ALA A 39 -22.63 8.87 -16.47
CA ALA A 39 -22.45 7.81 -15.47
C ALA A 39 -21.58 8.23 -14.29
N LYS A 40 -20.62 9.14 -14.50
CA LYS A 40 -19.77 9.67 -13.44
C LYS A 40 -20.53 10.42 -12.36
N ASN A 41 -21.65 11.08 -12.69
CA ASN A 41 -22.47 11.86 -11.76
C ASN A 41 -23.33 10.98 -10.83
N PHE A 42 -23.41 9.68 -11.11
CA PHE A 42 -24.14 8.67 -10.35
C PHE A 42 -23.21 7.71 -9.60
N ARG A 43 -21.99 8.15 -9.31
CA ARG A 43 -21.00 7.38 -8.56
C ARG A 43 -20.42 8.25 -7.45
N ALA A 44 -20.08 7.60 -6.33
CA ALA A 44 -19.20 8.21 -5.34
C ALA A 44 -17.84 8.51 -5.97
N ASP A 45 -17.07 9.37 -5.34
CA ASP A 45 -15.70 9.69 -5.77
C ASP A 45 -14.86 8.43 -5.95
N THR A 46 -13.94 8.49 -6.89
CA THR A 46 -12.96 7.40 -7.08
C THR A 46 -12.11 7.25 -5.82
N ILE A 47 -11.93 6.00 -5.41
CA ILE A 47 -11.08 5.69 -4.26
C ILE A 47 -9.70 5.30 -4.79
N PRO A 48 -8.61 5.91 -4.29
CA PRO A 48 -7.27 5.47 -4.64
C PRO A 48 -7.12 3.97 -4.38
N GLY A 49 -6.55 3.25 -5.34
CA GLY A 49 -6.23 1.84 -5.15
C GLY A 49 -5.13 1.67 -4.11
N LEU A 50 -5.12 0.54 -3.40
CA LEU A 50 -4.02 0.18 -2.52
C LEU A 50 -2.73 -0.02 -3.33
N SER A 51 -1.62 0.44 -2.79
CA SER A 51 -0.30 0.39 -3.42
C SER A 51 0.70 -0.34 -2.54
N VAL A 52 1.56 -1.14 -3.17
CA VAL A 52 2.65 -1.85 -2.52
C VAL A 52 3.94 -1.47 -3.23
N ILE A 53 4.98 -1.19 -2.45
CA ILE A 53 6.35 -1.05 -2.94
C ILE A 53 7.16 -2.18 -2.34
N ILE A 54 7.99 -2.82 -3.17
CA ILE A 54 8.94 -3.85 -2.76
C ILE A 54 10.32 -3.33 -3.11
N SER A 55 11.18 -3.15 -2.11
CA SER A 55 12.51 -2.58 -2.29
C SER A 55 13.46 -3.52 -3.06
N GLY A 56 13.31 -4.83 -2.89
CA GLY A 56 14.40 -5.76 -3.18
C GLY A 56 15.58 -5.52 -2.24
N ASP A 57 16.73 -6.09 -2.57
CA ASP A 57 17.98 -5.87 -1.85
C ASP A 57 18.52 -4.48 -2.18
N THR A 58 18.70 -3.63 -1.19
CA THR A 58 19.08 -2.23 -1.40
C THR A 58 19.67 -1.60 -0.14
N ALA A 59 20.62 -0.71 -0.32
CA ALA A 59 21.02 0.19 0.76
C ALA A 59 19.87 1.11 1.17
N GLU A 60 19.93 1.66 2.38
CA GLU A 60 18.99 2.67 2.84
C GLU A 60 18.97 3.85 1.86
N GLN A 61 17.81 4.14 1.30
CA GLN A 61 17.64 5.22 0.34
C GLN A 61 16.20 5.74 0.34
N ALA A 62 16.03 6.99 -0.09
CA ALA A 62 14.71 7.58 -0.25
C ALA A 62 13.92 6.90 -1.37
N ILE A 63 12.63 6.71 -1.12
CA ILE A 63 11.66 6.24 -2.10
C ILE A 63 10.71 7.40 -2.41
N ASP A 64 10.74 7.91 -3.63
CA ASP A 64 9.95 9.08 -4.06
C ASP A 64 8.48 8.74 -4.37
N SER A 65 7.86 7.88 -3.58
CA SER A 65 6.47 7.46 -3.81
C SER A 65 5.80 7.01 -2.53
N ASN A 66 4.63 7.55 -2.25
CA ASN A 66 3.82 7.07 -1.13
C ASN A 66 3.21 5.71 -1.46
N CYS A 67 3.06 4.86 -0.44
CA CYS A 67 2.41 3.56 -0.57
C CYS A 67 1.61 3.18 0.68
N ASN A 68 0.70 2.23 0.53
CA ASN A 68 0.01 1.65 1.67
C ASN A 68 0.89 0.65 2.41
N LEU A 69 1.67 -0.14 1.68
CA LEU A 69 2.59 -1.12 2.23
C LEU A 69 3.96 -0.99 1.56
N LEU A 70 4.99 -0.81 2.36
CA LEU A 70 6.38 -1.00 1.96
C LEU A 70 6.85 -2.37 2.45
N ILE A 71 7.32 -3.22 1.52
CA ILE A 71 8.06 -4.44 1.83
C ILE A 71 9.53 -4.13 1.60
N HIS A 72 10.32 -4.16 2.66
CA HIS A 72 11.72 -3.74 2.62
C HIS A 72 12.63 -4.79 3.23
N GLU A 73 13.82 -4.93 2.65
CA GLU A 73 14.85 -5.75 3.25
C GLU A 73 15.30 -5.18 4.59
N ALA A 74 15.74 -6.06 5.48
CA ALA A 74 16.27 -5.74 6.79
C ALA A 74 17.39 -6.74 7.14
N THR A 75 18.38 -6.81 6.25
CA THR A 75 19.45 -7.80 6.34
C THR A 75 20.23 -7.66 7.64
N PHE A 76 20.41 -6.44 8.14
CA PHE A 76 21.21 -6.15 9.31
C PHE A 76 20.43 -5.43 10.41
N LEU A 77 20.98 -5.48 11.64
CA LEU A 77 20.60 -4.60 12.73
C LEU A 77 21.34 -3.26 12.63
N GLN A 78 20.83 -2.23 13.27
CA GLN A 78 21.44 -0.88 13.30
C GLN A 78 22.89 -0.90 13.80
N SER A 79 23.23 -1.80 14.72
CA SER A 79 24.60 -2.01 15.21
C SER A 79 25.59 -2.44 14.13
N HIS A 80 25.12 -2.89 12.98
CA HIS A 80 25.91 -3.35 11.83
C HIS A 80 25.79 -2.44 10.61
N THR A 81 25.49 -1.14 10.82
CA THR A 81 25.31 -0.17 9.73
C THR A 81 26.52 -0.10 8.79
N ASP A 82 27.75 -0.17 9.32
CA ASP A 82 28.94 -0.11 8.48
C ASP A 82 29.00 -1.28 7.49
N ILE A 83 28.67 -2.50 7.96
CA ILE A 83 28.63 -3.71 7.13
C ILE A 83 27.46 -3.62 6.13
N ALA A 84 26.30 -3.13 6.56
CA ALA A 84 25.16 -2.91 5.68
C ALA A 84 25.54 -1.99 4.51
N ASN A 85 26.17 -0.88 4.79
CA ASN A 85 26.62 0.07 3.77
C ASN A 85 27.68 -0.51 2.82
N GLU A 86 28.63 -1.26 3.34
CA GLU A 86 29.68 -1.92 2.53
C GLU A 86 29.06 -2.91 1.52
N HIS A 87 28.03 -3.63 1.94
CA HIS A 87 27.38 -4.64 1.11
C HIS A 87 26.14 -4.12 0.37
N LEU A 88 25.82 -2.85 0.45
CA LEU A 88 24.65 -2.21 -0.17
C LEU A 88 23.33 -2.82 0.28
N HIS A 89 23.25 -3.13 1.57
CA HIS A 89 22.05 -3.62 2.25
C HIS A 89 21.53 -2.60 3.26
N SER A 90 20.33 -2.84 3.76
CA SER A 90 19.71 -2.01 4.78
C SER A 90 19.74 -2.64 6.16
N THR A 91 19.61 -1.80 7.18
CA THR A 91 19.28 -2.22 8.54
C THR A 91 17.77 -2.19 8.75
N ALA A 92 17.26 -2.89 9.78
CA ALA A 92 15.85 -2.83 10.15
C ALA A 92 15.42 -1.40 10.51
N ALA A 93 16.26 -0.65 11.22
CA ALA A 93 16.02 0.76 11.50
C ALA A 93 16.06 1.62 10.21
N GLY A 94 16.95 1.30 9.25
CA GLY A 94 17.01 1.95 7.95
C GLY A 94 15.75 1.74 7.12
N ALA A 95 15.24 0.50 7.07
CA ALA A 95 13.97 0.19 6.43
C ALA A 95 12.81 0.99 7.04
N ALA A 96 12.79 1.14 8.37
CA ALA A 96 11.77 1.92 9.05
C ALA A 96 11.86 3.42 8.76
N ARG A 97 13.08 4.00 8.66
CA ARG A 97 13.26 5.40 8.22
C ARG A 97 12.75 5.60 6.80
N THR A 98 13.11 4.70 5.88
CA THR A 98 12.59 4.71 4.50
C THR A 98 11.06 4.68 4.47
N ALA A 99 10.43 3.84 5.31
CA ALA A 99 8.96 3.77 5.39
C ALA A 99 8.33 5.09 5.87
N VAL A 100 8.93 5.74 6.86
CA VAL A 100 8.48 7.08 7.33
C VAL A 100 8.63 8.13 6.24
N GLU A 101 9.78 8.18 5.58
CA GLU A 101 10.09 9.19 4.54
C GLU A 101 9.17 9.05 3.32
N CYS A 102 8.86 7.84 2.88
CA CYS A 102 7.93 7.62 1.77
C CYS A 102 6.46 7.64 2.18
N GLY A 103 6.15 7.85 3.47
CA GLY A 103 4.77 7.90 3.96
C GLY A 103 4.03 6.57 3.84
N ALA A 104 4.72 5.45 4.00
CA ALA A 104 4.09 4.13 4.02
C ALA A 104 3.18 3.99 5.25
N ASN A 105 1.97 3.47 5.06
CA ASN A 105 1.07 3.19 6.19
C ASN A 105 1.56 2.00 7.01
N HIS A 106 2.13 1.00 6.32
CA HIS A 106 2.62 -0.25 6.90
C HIS A 106 3.98 -0.59 6.35
N LEU A 107 4.83 -1.16 7.19
CA LEU A 107 6.13 -1.72 6.85
C LEU A 107 6.14 -3.23 7.10
N ALA A 108 6.57 -3.99 6.11
CA ALA A 108 6.87 -5.40 6.24
C ALA A 108 8.37 -5.63 6.01
N LEU A 109 9.05 -6.16 7.01
CA LEU A 109 10.47 -6.50 6.92
C LEU A 109 10.65 -7.90 6.34
N THR A 110 11.70 -8.06 5.54
CA THR A 110 12.08 -9.32 4.89
C THR A 110 13.59 -9.41 4.71
N HIS A 111 14.10 -10.50 4.12
CA HIS A 111 15.51 -10.66 3.76
C HIS A 111 16.46 -10.43 4.95
N TYR A 112 16.34 -11.26 5.97
CA TYR A 112 17.20 -11.19 7.17
C TYR A 112 18.49 -11.95 6.98
N SER A 113 19.56 -11.48 7.63
CA SER A 113 20.80 -12.23 7.70
C SER A 113 20.60 -13.57 8.39
N ALA A 114 21.17 -14.64 7.83
CA ALA A 114 21.19 -15.96 8.45
C ALA A 114 21.97 -16.00 9.80
N ARG A 115 22.59 -14.89 10.20
CA ARG A 115 23.27 -14.74 11.49
C ARG A 115 22.33 -14.34 12.63
N LEU A 116 21.10 -13.92 12.30
CA LEU A 116 20.09 -13.59 13.29
C LEU A 116 19.36 -14.84 13.75
N ASP A 117 19.31 -15.05 15.05
CA ASP A 117 18.62 -16.20 15.67
C ASP A 117 17.09 -16.06 15.60
N SER A 118 16.59 -14.82 15.56
CA SER A 118 15.17 -14.49 15.38
C SER A 118 15.01 -13.14 14.69
N HIS A 119 13.79 -12.84 14.22
CA HIS A 119 13.44 -11.53 13.65
C HIS A 119 13.01 -10.49 14.71
N ASP A 120 13.02 -10.87 15.99
CA ASP A 120 12.49 -10.03 17.08
C ASP A 120 13.29 -8.75 17.28
N GLU A 121 14.62 -8.84 17.16
CA GLU A 121 15.49 -7.65 17.27
C GLU A 121 15.26 -6.67 16.12
N SER A 122 15.16 -7.19 14.89
CA SER A 122 14.82 -6.36 13.71
C SER A 122 13.47 -5.70 13.85
N LEU A 123 12.47 -6.45 14.35
CA LEU A 123 11.13 -5.93 14.59
C LEU A 123 11.13 -4.87 15.70
N ALA A 124 11.89 -5.06 16.77
CA ALA A 124 11.99 -4.11 17.86
C ALA A 124 12.61 -2.79 17.40
N GLU A 125 13.75 -2.84 16.69
CA GLU A 125 14.39 -1.64 16.14
C GLU A 125 13.48 -0.85 15.20
N ALA A 126 12.80 -1.54 14.29
CA ALA A 126 11.92 -0.88 13.32
C ALA A 126 10.70 -0.25 14.00
N ARG A 127 10.16 -0.88 15.04
CA ARG A 127 8.99 -0.35 15.79
C ARG A 127 9.30 0.89 16.61
N GLU A 128 10.55 1.15 16.95
CA GLU A 128 10.93 2.40 17.60
C GLU A 128 10.75 3.62 16.65
N ILE A 129 10.73 3.38 15.32
CA ILE A 129 10.71 4.42 14.28
C ILE A 129 9.36 4.47 13.56
N HIS A 130 8.78 3.30 13.21
CA HIS A 130 7.54 3.21 12.46
C HIS A 130 6.46 2.46 13.27
N GLY A 131 5.26 3.07 13.39
CA GLY A 131 4.18 2.57 14.27
C GLY A 131 3.52 1.26 13.82
N SER A 132 3.64 0.87 12.55
CA SER A 132 3.00 -0.34 12.00
C SER A 132 4.02 -1.18 11.24
N VAL A 133 4.65 -2.13 11.95
CA VAL A 133 5.70 -3.01 11.40
C VAL A 133 5.38 -4.46 11.68
N VAL A 134 5.57 -5.31 10.67
CA VAL A 134 5.57 -6.76 10.77
C VAL A 134 6.88 -7.33 10.24
N ALA A 135 7.36 -8.41 10.84
CA ALA A 135 8.46 -9.20 10.32
C ALA A 135 7.89 -10.41 9.58
N LEU A 136 8.30 -10.62 8.34
CA LEU A 136 7.82 -11.72 7.51
C LEU A 136 8.78 -12.90 7.55
N SER A 137 8.20 -14.08 7.53
CA SER A 137 8.90 -15.36 7.33
C SER A 137 8.43 -16.00 6.03
N ASP A 138 9.19 -16.96 5.52
CA ASP A 138 8.83 -17.72 4.33
C ASP A 138 7.47 -18.41 4.50
N GLY A 139 6.58 -18.19 3.56
CA GLY A 139 5.22 -18.71 3.58
C GLY A 139 4.18 -17.80 4.22
N ASP A 140 4.57 -16.67 4.81
CA ASP A 140 3.63 -15.70 5.35
C ASP A 140 2.78 -15.07 4.25
N ARG A 141 1.56 -14.73 4.61
CA ARG A 141 0.59 -14.09 3.73
C ARG A 141 0.08 -12.79 4.33
N LEU A 142 0.32 -11.70 3.65
CA LEU A 142 -0.30 -10.41 3.95
C LEU A 142 -1.54 -10.19 3.11
N VAL A 143 -2.58 -9.66 3.72
CA VAL A 143 -3.81 -9.26 3.03
C VAL A 143 -4.00 -7.76 3.25
N LEU A 144 -3.87 -7.00 2.16
CA LEU A 144 -4.22 -5.58 2.16
C LEU A 144 -5.72 -5.44 1.93
N ASN A 145 -6.39 -4.77 2.81
CA ASN A 145 -7.79 -4.38 2.70
C ASN A 145 -7.94 -2.88 2.94
N ASP A 146 -9.12 -2.35 2.66
CA ASP A 146 -9.39 -0.91 2.75
C ASP A 146 -9.40 -0.36 4.19
N ASP A 147 -9.27 -1.24 5.19
CA ASP A 147 -9.27 -0.90 6.62
C ASP A 147 -7.83 -0.76 7.18
N LEU A 148 -6.80 -0.87 6.31
CA LEU A 148 -5.38 -0.70 6.64
C LEU A 148 -4.87 0.66 6.19
#